data_d21aecc5249b41152031216b11be987d
#
_entry.id   d21aecc5249b41152031216b11be987d
#
_cell.length_a   1.000
_cell.length_b   1.000
_cell.length_c   1.000
_cell.angle_alpha   90.00
_cell.angle_beta   90.00
_cell.angle_gamma   90.00
#
_symmetry.space_group_name_H-M   'P 1'
#
loop_
_entity.id
_entity.type
_entity.pdbx_description
1 polymer ?
#
loop_
_entity_poly.entity_id
_entity_poly.type
_entity_poly.pdbx_seq_one_letter_code
_entity_poly.pdbx_strand_id
1 'polypeptide(L)'
;YGFCQFYSTEKYIEGGLENENFIAYGYEDNERYHRFNKLGYKVGRYDGNVYHMEHERTPNSWFTNPYIENNKNLYEMILKFDTQELFDYYQQQEYLKTQKAKIK
;
A
#
# COMPACT_ATOMS: atom_id res chain seq x y z
N TYR A 1 2.39 -4.47 10.12
CA TYR A 1 2.93 -3.35 9.32
C TYR A 1 2.04 -2.10 9.32
N GLY A 2 0.81 -2.17 9.74
CA GLY A 2 -0.16 -1.12 9.47
C GLY A 2 -0.54 -0.21 10.62
N PHE A 3 0.00 -0.37 11.81
CA PHE A 3 -0.50 0.37 12.98
C PHE A 3 -0.15 1.87 12.95
N CYS A 4 1.08 2.20 12.60
CA CYS A 4 1.51 3.59 12.56
C CYS A 4 2.67 3.70 11.58
N GLN A 5 2.53 4.55 10.58
CA GLN A 5 3.50 4.66 9.51
C GLN A 5 3.80 6.11 9.18
N PHE A 6 5.09 6.39 8.96
CA PHE A 6 5.56 7.72 8.59
C PHE A 6 6.30 7.63 7.26
N TYR A 7 6.04 8.59 6.38
CA TYR A 7 6.64 8.62 5.05
C TYR A 7 7.28 9.97 4.77
N SER A 8 8.40 9.96 4.05
CA SER A 8 8.83 11.14 3.32
C SER A 8 7.77 11.43 2.26
N THR A 9 7.21 12.61 2.26
CA THR A 9 6.16 13.00 1.32
C THR A 9 6.62 12.79 -0.13
N GLU A 10 7.83 13.25 -0.44
CA GLU A 10 8.41 13.11 -1.77
C GLU A 10 8.52 11.64 -2.21
N LYS A 11 9.06 10.78 -1.34
CA LYS A 11 9.23 9.36 -1.66
C LYS A 11 7.91 8.61 -1.73
N TYR A 12 6.97 9.00 -0.92
CA TYR A 12 5.63 8.42 -0.93
C TYR A 12 4.92 8.67 -2.26
N ILE A 13 4.99 9.91 -2.74
CA ILE A 13 4.41 10.28 -4.04
C ILE A 13 5.12 9.56 -5.18
N GLU A 14 6.46 9.62 -5.19
CA GLU A 14 7.29 8.98 -6.21
C GLU A 14 7.04 7.47 -6.28
N GLY A 15 6.88 6.83 -5.14
CA GLY A 15 6.66 5.39 -5.02
C GLY A 15 5.23 4.95 -5.28
N GLY A 16 4.30 5.86 -5.58
CA GLY A 16 2.96 5.50 -6.01
C GLY A 16 1.85 5.61 -4.97
N LEU A 17 2.09 6.24 -3.85
CA LEU A 17 1.10 6.46 -2.79
C LEU A 17 0.47 5.15 -2.30
N GLU A 18 -0.83 5.17 -1.99
CA GLU A 18 -1.60 3.96 -1.70
C GLU A 18 -2.11 3.38 -3.02
N ASN A 19 -2.11 2.06 -3.13
CA ASN A 19 -2.72 1.43 -4.30
C ASN A 19 -4.25 1.37 -4.12
N GLU A 20 -4.95 2.23 -4.82
CA GLU A 20 -6.40 2.34 -4.71
C GLU A 20 -7.16 1.17 -5.36
N ASN A 21 -6.45 0.21 -5.94
CA ASN A 21 -7.07 -1.00 -6.48
C ASN A 21 -7.32 -2.06 -5.40
N PHE A 22 -6.72 -1.91 -4.21
CA PHE A 22 -7.09 -2.72 -3.05
C PHE A 22 -8.37 -2.16 -2.45
N ILE A 23 -9.33 -3.04 -2.19
CA ILE A 23 -10.66 -2.66 -1.70
C ILE A 23 -10.89 -3.29 -0.34
N ALA A 24 -11.32 -2.50 0.64
CA ALA A 24 -11.58 -2.93 2.00
C ALA A 24 -10.31 -3.47 2.67
N TYR A 25 -10.44 -4.45 3.56
CA TYR A 25 -9.35 -4.98 4.36
C TYR A 25 -8.56 -6.05 3.60
N GLY A 26 -7.24 -5.94 3.66
CA GLY A 26 -6.34 -7.05 3.34
C GLY A 26 -5.31 -6.75 2.26
N TYR A 27 -4.06 -7.09 2.57
CA TYR A 27 -2.88 -7.08 1.69
C TYR A 27 -2.31 -5.71 1.32
N GLU A 28 -3.01 -4.61 1.53
CA GLU A 28 -2.54 -3.27 1.14
C GLU A 28 -1.25 -2.87 1.87
N ASP A 29 -1.16 -3.15 3.16
CA ASP A 29 0.04 -2.84 3.95
C ASP A 29 1.22 -3.72 3.53
N ASN A 30 0.96 -4.99 3.28
CA ASN A 30 1.99 -5.94 2.86
C ASN A 30 2.55 -5.55 1.49
N GLU A 31 1.67 -5.14 0.57
CA GLU A 31 2.07 -4.71 -0.75
C GLU A 31 2.91 -3.43 -0.68
N ARG A 32 2.50 -2.46 0.12
CA ARG A 32 3.22 -1.21 0.27
C ARG A 32 4.63 -1.44 0.85
N TYR A 33 4.74 -2.28 1.86
CA TYR A 33 6.04 -2.64 2.44
C TYR A 33 6.95 -3.29 1.38
N HIS A 34 6.42 -4.26 0.64
CA HIS A 34 7.15 -4.92 -0.44
C HIS A 34 7.59 -3.94 -1.51
N ARG A 35 6.68 -3.08 -1.95
CA ARG A 35 6.92 -2.12 -3.03
C ARG A 35 8.04 -1.15 -2.69
N PHE A 36 7.97 -0.51 -1.52
CA PHE A 36 8.98 0.49 -1.16
C PHE A 36 10.36 -0.14 -0.96
N ASN A 37 10.43 -1.35 -0.44
CA ASN A 37 11.70 -2.07 -0.36
C ASN A 37 12.23 -2.40 -1.75
N LYS A 38 11.40 -2.89 -2.63
CA LYS A 38 11.82 -3.29 -3.98
C LYS A 38 12.24 -2.09 -4.84
N LEU A 39 11.60 -0.96 -4.66
CA LEU A 39 11.96 0.28 -5.34
C LEU A 39 13.26 0.90 -4.79
N GLY A 40 13.82 0.33 -3.73
CA GLY A 40 15.09 0.76 -3.17
C GLY A 40 14.99 1.84 -2.11
N TYR A 41 13.80 2.14 -1.60
CA TYR A 41 13.64 3.10 -0.52
C TYR A 41 14.03 2.47 0.80
N LYS A 42 14.60 3.27 1.69
CA LYS A 42 15.01 2.80 3.00
C LYS A 42 13.78 2.69 3.91
N VAL A 43 13.48 1.48 4.35
CA VAL A 43 12.36 1.18 5.25
C VAL A 43 12.92 0.73 6.58
N GLY A 44 12.52 1.37 7.66
CA GLY A 44 12.96 1.03 9.00
C GLY A 44 11.77 0.89 9.95
N ARG A 45 12.06 0.42 11.16
CA ARG A 45 11.08 0.29 12.22
C ARG A 45 11.58 1.02 13.46
N TYR A 46 10.69 1.74 14.11
CA TYR A 46 10.96 2.30 15.42
C TYR A 46 10.47 1.37 16.51
N ASP A 47 11.26 1.19 17.53
CA ASP A 47 10.84 0.48 18.74
C ASP A 47 9.94 1.42 19.55
N GLY A 48 8.89 0.85 20.12
CA GLY A 48 7.94 1.60 20.93
C GLY A 48 6.60 0.91 20.94
N ASN A 49 5.68 1.49 21.69
CA ASN A 49 4.34 0.94 21.84
C ASN A 49 3.34 1.76 21.04
N VAL A 50 2.44 1.04 20.37
CA VAL A 50 1.28 1.62 19.72
C VAL A 50 0.04 1.02 20.39
N TYR A 51 -0.87 1.88 20.82
CA TYR A 51 -2.09 1.45 21.52
C TYR A 51 -3.24 1.47 20.55
N HIS A 52 -3.76 0.28 20.24
CA HIS A 52 -4.89 0.13 19.34
C HIS A 52 -6.19 0.02 20.16
N MET A 53 -7.08 0.99 19.97
CA MET A 53 -8.35 1.00 20.67
C MET A 53 -9.29 -0.04 20.08
N GLU A 54 -9.89 -0.87 20.95
CA GLU A 54 -10.85 -1.87 20.52
C GLU A 54 -12.08 -1.22 19.90
N HIS A 55 -12.56 -1.82 18.83
CA HIS A 55 -13.75 -1.39 18.11
C HIS A 55 -14.44 -2.57 17.45
N GLU A 56 -15.71 -2.40 17.10
CA GLU A 56 -16.43 -3.43 16.34
C GLU A 56 -15.86 -3.56 14.94
N ARG A 57 -15.90 -4.79 14.41
CA ARG A 57 -15.46 -5.09 13.06
C ARG A 57 -16.64 -5.47 12.18
N THR A 58 -16.66 -4.94 10.97
CA THR A 58 -17.62 -5.31 9.94
C THR A 58 -17.01 -6.39 9.03
N PRO A 59 -17.83 -7.10 8.22
CA PRO A 59 -17.27 -8.03 7.23
C PRO A 59 -16.24 -7.39 6.30
N ASN A 60 -16.41 -6.12 5.93
CA ASN A 60 -15.50 -5.40 5.04
C ASN A 60 -14.21 -4.94 5.71
N SER A 61 -14.13 -4.98 7.03
CA SER A 61 -12.93 -4.59 7.79
C SER A 61 -12.10 -5.79 8.27
N TRP A 62 -12.35 -6.97 7.74
CA TRP A 62 -11.65 -8.19 8.15
C TRP A 62 -11.47 -9.12 6.93
N PHE A 63 -10.86 -10.29 7.15
CA PHE A 63 -10.65 -11.30 6.11
C PHE A 63 -11.95 -11.90 5.56
N THR A 64 -13.09 -11.61 6.19
CA THR A 64 -14.41 -12.04 5.70
C THR A 64 -14.99 -11.15 4.63
N ASN A 65 -14.29 -10.05 4.24
CA ASN A 65 -14.81 -9.15 3.22
C ASN A 65 -14.82 -9.83 1.84
N PRO A 66 -15.78 -9.44 0.96
CA PRO A 66 -15.93 -10.10 -0.34
C PRO A 66 -14.80 -9.79 -1.33
N TYR A 67 -13.93 -8.82 -1.01
CA TYR A 67 -12.83 -8.38 -1.89
C TYR A 67 -11.50 -9.02 -1.55
N ILE A 68 -11.44 -9.87 -0.51
CA ILE A 68 -10.17 -10.43 -0.03
C ILE A 68 -9.45 -11.25 -1.10
N GLU A 69 -10.19 -12.01 -1.90
CA GLU A 69 -9.61 -12.82 -2.96
C GLU A 69 -9.04 -11.94 -4.08
N ASN A 70 -9.75 -10.87 -4.45
CA ASN A 70 -9.25 -9.91 -5.43
C ASN A 70 -7.99 -9.20 -4.93
N ASN A 71 -7.97 -8.83 -3.65
CA ASN A 71 -6.80 -8.19 -3.04
C ASN A 71 -5.60 -9.15 -3.03
N LYS A 72 -5.83 -10.41 -2.70
CA LYS A 72 -4.80 -11.43 -2.71
C LYS A 72 -4.20 -11.61 -4.11
N ASN A 73 -5.06 -11.72 -5.12
CA ASN A 73 -4.63 -11.88 -6.51
C ASN A 73 -3.84 -10.67 -6.99
N LEU A 74 -4.28 -9.48 -6.64
CA LEU A 74 -3.57 -8.24 -6.97
C LEU A 74 -2.19 -8.20 -6.31
N TYR A 75 -2.10 -8.55 -5.04
CA TYR A 75 -0.84 -8.62 -4.31
C TYR A 75 0.12 -9.63 -4.96
N GLU A 76 -0.36 -10.82 -5.29
CA GLU A 76 0.46 -11.86 -5.93
C GLU A 76 0.96 -11.41 -7.31
N MET A 77 0.12 -10.72 -8.07
CA MET A 77 0.52 -10.15 -9.36
C MET A 77 1.66 -9.13 -9.18
N ILE A 78 1.52 -8.23 -8.21
CA ILE A 78 2.52 -7.18 -7.94
C ILE A 78 3.85 -7.80 -7.49
N LEU A 79 3.80 -8.88 -6.71
CA LEU A 79 5.02 -9.56 -6.26
C LEU A 79 5.86 -10.11 -7.43
N LYS A 80 5.25 -10.39 -8.57
CA LYS A 80 5.94 -10.95 -9.74
C LYS A 80 6.64 -9.92 -10.60
N PHE A 81 6.33 -8.64 -10.43
CA PHE A 81 6.97 -7.58 -11.20
C PHE A 81 8.45 -7.45 -10.82
N ASP A 82 9.31 -7.19 -11.79
CA ASP A 82 10.65 -6.71 -11.51
C ASP A 82 10.57 -5.22 -11.10
N THR A 83 11.71 -4.62 -10.74
CA THR A 83 11.73 -3.24 -10.25
C THR A 83 11.19 -2.25 -11.28
N GLN A 84 11.57 -2.40 -12.53
CA GLN A 84 11.12 -1.48 -13.58
C GLN A 84 9.63 -1.66 -13.89
N GLU A 85 9.17 -2.90 -13.98
CA GLU A 85 7.75 -3.20 -14.19
C GLU A 85 6.89 -2.66 -13.06
N LEU A 86 7.35 -2.79 -11.82
CA LEU A 86 6.68 -2.29 -10.64
C LEU A 86 6.56 -0.77 -10.69
N PHE A 87 7.66 -0.09 -10.98
CA PHE A 87 7.66 1.36 -11.12
C PHE A 87 6.69 1.82 -12.21
N ASP A 88 6.76 1.21 -13.39
CA ASP A 88 5.91 1.55 -14.53
C ASP A 88 4.44 1.32 -14.23
N TYR A 89 4.11 0.19 -13.57
CA TYR A 89 2.74 -0.10 -13.16
C TYR A 89 2.16 1.04 -12.34
N TYR A 90 2.91 1.54 -11.35
CA TYR A 90 2.43 2.61 -10.48
C TYR A 90 2.35 3.96 -11.20
N GLN A 91 3.31 4.27 -12.07
CA GLN A 91 3.28 5.54 -12.81
C GLN A 91 2.11 5.64 -13.79
N GLN A 92 1.53 4.53 -14.19
CA GLN A 92 0.37 4.48 -15.10
C GLN A 92 -0.97 4.62 -14.38
N GLN A 93 -1.00 4.57 -13.06
CA GLN A 93 -2.27 4.63 -12.30
C GLN A 93 -2.89 6.02 -12.39
N GLU A 94 -4.18 6.06 -12.74
CA GLU A 94 -4.91 7.33 -12.87
C GLU A 94 -4.99 8.10 -11.55
N TYR A 95 -5.17 7.39 -10.42
CA TYR A 95 -5.20 8.06 -9.12
C TYR A 95 -3.89 8.80 -8.83
N LEU A 96 -2.75 8.22 -9.21
CA LEU A 96 -1.45 8.83 -8.98
C LEU A 96 -1.29 10.10 -9.83
N LYS A 97 -1.67 10.04 -11.09
CA LYS A 97 -1.64 11.20 -11.99
C LYS A 97 -2.51 12.32 -11.45
N THR A 98 -3.70 11.99 -10.96
CA THR A 98 -4.64 12.95 -10.38
C THR A 98 -4.04 13.61 -9.12
N GLN A 99 -3.46 12.83 -8.22
CA GLN A 99 -2.86 13.36 -7.00
C GLN A 99 -1.64 14.23 -7.28
N LYS A 100 -0.79 13.83 -8.22
CA LYS A 100 0.37 14.64 -8.63
C LYS A 100 -0.06 16.01 -9.18
N ALA A 101 -1.16 16.05 -9.93
CA ALA A 101 -1.70 17.30 -10.46
C ALA A 101 -2.23 18.21 -9.35
N LYS A 102 -2.80 17.66 -8.28
CA LYS A 102 -3.30 18.43 -7.14
C LYS A 102 -2.20 19.01 -6.25
N ILE A 103 -1.06 18.35 -6.20
CA ILE A 103 0.04 18.71 -5.29
C ILE A 103 0.89 19.86 -5.84
N LYS A 104 0.82 20.14 -7.12
CA LYS A 104 1.58 21.21 -7.76
C LYS A 104 1.15 22.59 -7.30
#